data_60f75be52cc8907694c9e09555a01213
#
_entry.id   60f75be52cc8907694c9e09555a01213
#
_cell.length_a   1.000
_cell.length_b   1.000
_cell.length_c   1.000
_cell.angle_alpha   90.00
_cell.angle_beta   90.00
_cell.angle_gamma   90.00
#
_symmetry.space_group_name_H-M   'P 1'
#
loop_
_entity.id
_entity.type
_entity.pdbx_description
1 polymer ?
#
loop_
_entity_poly.entity_id
_entity_poly.type
_entity_poly.pdbx_seq_one_letter_code
_entity_poly.pdbx_strand_id
1 'polypeptide(L)'
;MKRTILSAFALSVICGANLSYAQSESRVGVTIYKYDDHFMTQMRKDMQNEAKGFAGLKWFMNDAQNSQVKQLAQIETLLQHKMRVLAVNIVNANESKTIVEKAKAYNVPIVFFNRTPSKQALESYEKAYFVSADPKEAGRIQGELIAKAWKSNPDFDLNKDGKLQFVLLKGEPSDVSAERSQAVVESLNQQGVQAEEIYSDTARWRRTLARNKMNEWLVANRAAEIEVVISNNDEMAIGALDALNAHEKRLPIFGIDALPETLALMKKGK
;
A
#
# COMPACT_ATOMS: atom_id res chain seq x y z
N MET A 1 -42.80 56.89 -65.39
CA MET A 1 -41.48 56.28 -65.13
C MET A 1 -41.40 55.94 -63.66
N LYS A 2 -41.65 54.71 -63.31
CA LYS A 2 -41.51 54.21 -61.93
C LYS A 2 -40.40 53.14 -61.87
N ARG A 3 -39.29 53.38 -61.17
CA ARG A 3 -38.20 52.47 -61.00
C ARG A 3 -38.48 51.64 -59.70
N THR A 4 -38.64 50.37 -59.90
CA THR A 4 -38.76 49.39 -58.79
C THR A 4 -37.37 48.94 -58.39
N ILE A 5 -37.01 49.14 -57.14
CA ILE A 5 -35.74 48.63 -56.53
C ILE A 5 -36.06 47.29 -55.92
N LEU A 6 -35.43 46.24 -56.45
CA LEU A 6 -35.42 44.89 -55.79
C LEU A 6 -34.32 44.83 -54.73
N SER A 7 -34.70 44.72 -53.51
CA SER A 7 -33.77 44.44 -52.39
C SER A 7 -33.58 42.92 -52.24
N ALA A 8 -32.38 42.43 -52.55
CA ALA A 8 -31.96 41.06 -52.31
C ALA A 8 -31.59 40.89 -50.82
N PHE A 9 -32.35 40.11 -50.09
CA PHE A 9 -32.03 39.67 -48.73
C PHE A 9 -31.06 38.48 -48.83
N ALA A 10 -29.78 38.69 -48.49
CA ALA A 10 -28.82 37.63 -48.38
C ALA A 10 -28.99 37.00 -46.99
N LEU A 11 -29.53 35.77 -46.92
CA LEU A 11 -29.65 34.97 -45.75
C LEU A 11 -28.28 34.30 -45.50
N SER A 12 -27.46 34.87 -44.62
CA SER A 12 -26.23 34.24 -44.13
C SER A 12 -26.56 33.13 -43.14
N VAL A 13 -26.52 31.89 -43.60
CA VAL A 13 -26.56 30.69 -42.75
C VAL A 13 -25.23 30.61 -41.98
N ILE A 14 -25.21 31.04 -40.73
CA ILE A 14 -24.10 30.79 -39.82
C ILE A 14 -24.20 29.31 -39.43
N CYS A 15 -23.45 28.46 -40.13
CA CYS A 15 -23.17 27.10 -39.69
C CYS A 15 -22.34 27.18 -38.42
N GLY A 16 -23.00 27.16 -37.26
CA GLY A 16 -22.37 26.98 -35.96
C GLY A 16 -21.69 25.62 -35.94
N ALA A 17 -20.43 25.58 -36.31
CA ALA A 17 -19.61 24.42 -36.03
C ALA A 17 -19.51 24.27 -34.49
N ASN A 18 -20.35 23.43 -33.94
CA ASN A 18 -20.13 22.91 -32.61
C ASN A 18 -18.80 22.14 -32.62
N LEU A 19 -17.70 22.85 -32.35
CA LEU A 19 -16.44 22.22 -31.98
C LEU A 19 -16.70 21.49 -30.66
N SER A 20 -17.26 20.28 -30.76
CA SER A 20 -17.18 19.32 -29.66
C SER A 20 -15.71 19.11 -29.41
N TYR A 21 -15.16 19.78 -28.40
CA TYR A 21 -13.89 19.39 -27.82
C TYR A 21 -14.09 17.95 -27.34
N ALA A 22 -13.75 17.00 -28.21
CA ALA A 22 -13.61 15.62 -27.79
C ALA A 22 -12.60 15.63 -26.64
N GLN A 23 -13.09 15.52 -25.42
CA GLN A 23 -12.24 15.44 -24.24
C GLN A 23 -11.29 14.27 -24.48
N SER A 24 -10.02 14.58 -24.73
CA SER A 24 -9.04 13.57 -25.11
C SER A 24 -8.94 12.55 -23.97
N GLU A 25 -9.24 11.30 -24.27
CA GLU A 25 -9.14 10.19 -23.33
C GLU A 25 -7.74 10.16 -22.70
N SER A 26 -7.68 10.31 -21.38
CA SER A 26 -6.44 10.20 -20.62
C SER A 26 -6.22 8.76 -20.19
N ARG A 27 -5.27 8.08 -20.83
CA ARG A 27 -4.96 6.66 -20.60
C ARG A 27 -3.87 6.52 -19.56
N VAL A 28 -4.15 5.83 -18.45
CA VAL A 28 -3.20 5.53 -17.38
C VAL A 28 -2.91 4.04 -17.37
N GLY A 29 -1.65 3.69 -17.56
CA GLY A 29 -1.18 2.31 -17.45
C GLY A 29 -0.78 2.01 -16.00
N VAL A 30 -1.32 0.95 -15.42
CA VAL A 30 -1.02 0.55 -14.06
C VAL A 30 -0.49 -0.88 -14.05
N THR A 31 0.61 -1.11 -13.36
CA THR A 31 1.09 -2.46 -13.06
C THR A 31 1.32 -2.61 -11.57
N ILE A 32 0.75 -3.66 -11.00
CA ILE A 32 0.78 -3.96 -9.57
C ILE A 32 1.53 -5.27 -9.39
N TYR A 33 2.41 -5.32 -8.38
CA TYR A 33 3.29 -6.47 -8.16
C TYR A 33 2.52 -7.80 -8.03
N LYS A 34 1.36 -7.79 -7.38
CA LYS A 34 0.41 -8.93 -7.37
C LYS A 34 -0.98 -8.49 -6.92
N TYR A 35 -2.02 -9.19 -7.38
CA TYR A 35 -3.41 -8.89 -7.06
C TYR A 35 -3.95 -9.66 -5.86
N ASP A 36 -3.31 -10.76 -5.46
CA ASP A 36 -3.69 -11.61 -4.33
C ASP A 36 -3.26 -11.06 -2.95
N ASP A 37 -2.69 -9.85 -2.93
CA ASP A 37 -2.44 -9.07 -1.73
C ASP A 37 -3.69 -8.27 -1.35
N HIS A 38 -4.17 -8.41 -0.10
CA HIS A 38 -5.43 -7.78 0.33
C HIS A 38 -5.31 -6.27 0.42
N PHE A 39 -4.17 -5.73 0.87
CA PHE A 39 -3.92 -4.29 0.86
C PHE A 39 -3.90 -3.73 -0.57
N MET A 40 -3.20 -4.40 -1.50
CA MET A 40 -3.20 -4.00 -2.91
C MET A 40 -4.58 -4.16 -3.56
N THR A 41 -5.38 -5.13 -3.13
CA THR A 41 -6.77 -5.27 -3.58
C THR A 41 -7.61 -4.08 -3.14
N GLN A 42 -7.48 -3.62 -1.90
CA GLN A 42 -8.18 -2.44 -1.42
C GLN A 42 -7.71 -1.18 -2.15
N MET A 43 -6.40 -0.95 -2.22
CA MET A 43 -5.81 0.17 -2.94
C MET A 43 -6.27 0.23 -4.41
N ARG A 44 -6.31 -0.90 -5.10
CA ARG A 44 -6.82 -0.98 -6.48
C ARG A 44 -8.29 -0.57 -6.60
N LYS A 45 -9.13 -1.01 -5.66
CA LYS A 45 -10.55 -0.61 -5.61
C LYS A 45 -10.70 0.88 -5.39
N ASP A 46 -9.90 1.45 -4.48
CA ASP A 46 -9.94 2.87 -4.17
C ASP A 46 -9.46 3.71 -5.37
N MET A 47 -8.35 3.33 -6.00
CA MET A 47 -7.89 3.96 -7.24
C MET A 47 -8.96 3.93 -8.34
N GLN A 48 -9.66 2.80 -8.51
CA GLN A 48 -10.75 2.69 -9.50
C GLN A 48 -11.96 3.53 -9.13
N ASN A 49 -12.28 3.68 -7.85
CA ASN A 49 -13.39 4.51 -7.39
C ASN A 49 -13.08 5.99 -7.57
N GLU A 50 -11.88 6.43 -7.19
CA GLU A 50 -11.42 7.81 -7.41
C GLU A 50 -11.41 8.18 -8.89
N ALA A 51 -10.99 7.25 -9.76
CA ALA A 51 -10.98 7.47 -11.20
C ALA A 51 -12.35 7.82 -11.79
N LYS A 52 -13.45 7.38 -11.17
CA LYS A 52 -14.82 7.70 -11.61
C LYS A 52 -15.15 9.20 -11.53
N GLY A 53 -14.46 9.93 -10.65
CA GLY A 53 -14.58 11.38 -10.52
C GLY A 53 -13.93 12.18 -11.66
N PHE A 54 -13.11 11.53 -12.51
CA PHE A 54 -12.37 12.19 -13.58
C PHE A 54 -12.89 11.76 -14.95
N ALA A 55 -13.68 12.64 -15.57
CA ALA A 55 -14.22 12.39 -16.91
C ALA A 55 -13.08 12.18 -17.94
N GLY A 56 -13.19 11.12 -18.75
CA GLY A 56 -12.21 10.79 -19.78
C GLY A 56 -10.95 10.07 -19.28
N LEU A 57 -10.85 9.73 -17.97
CA LEU A 57 -9.75 8.94 -17.43
C LEU A 57 -10.04 7.43 -17.59
N LYS A 58 -9.11 6.73 -18.23
CA LYS A 58 -9.17 5.26 -18.39
C LYS A 58 -7.93 4.59 -17.79
N TRP A 59 -8.18 3.61 -16.95
CA TRP A 59 -7.16 2.80 -16.29
C TRP A 59 -6.98 1.45 -17.00
N PHE A 60 -5.72 1.11 -17.27
CA PHE A 60 -5.31 -0.18 -17.82
C PHE A 60 -4.48 -0.90 -16.77
N MET A 61 -5.17 -1.66 -15.91
CA MET A 61 -4.57 -2.30 -14.74
C MET A 61 -4.08 -3.71 -15.05
N ASN A 62 -2.86 -4.02 -14.64
CA ASN A 62 -2.18 -5.30 -14.90
C ASN A 62 -1.65 -5.91 -13.60
N ASP A 63 -1.78 -7.23 -13.48
CA ASP A 63 -1.20 -8.04 -12.43
C ASP A 63 0.15 -8.61 -12.87
N ALA A 64 1.23 -8.21 -12.22
CA ALA A 64 2.56 -8.73 -12.49
C ALA A 64 2.80 -10.13 -11.89
N GLN A 65 1.89 -10.62 -11.03
CA GLN A 65 1.97 -11.94 -10.39
C GLN A 65 3.31 -12.19 -9.69
N ASN A 66 3.85 -11.15 -9.06
CA ASN A 66 5.16 -11.15 -8.41
C ASN A 66 6.33 -11.56 -9.35
N SER A 67 6.17 -11.34 -10.66
CA SER A 67 7.17 -11.63 -11.67
C SER A 67 7.71 -10.33 -12.29
N GLN A 68 8.98 -10.04 -12.05
CA GLN A 68 9.65 -8.85 -12.62
C GLN A 68 9.68 -8.90 -14.15
N VAL A 69 9.93 -10.07 -14.73
CA VAL A 69 9.92 -10.26 -16.18
C VAL A 69 8.55 -9.91 -16.78
N LYS A 70 7.48 -10.40 -16.14
CA LYS A 70 6.11 -10.08 -16.55
C LYS A 70 5.81 -8.58 -16.40
N GLN A 71 6.27 -7.96 -15.31
CA GLN A 71 6.08 -6.53 -15.10
C GLN A 71 6.76 -5.69 -16.19
N LEU A 72 7.99 -6.00 -16.55
CA LEU A 72 8.71 -5.31 -17.61
C LEU A 72 8.01 -5.45 -18.98
N ALA A 73 7.49 -6.63 -19.30
CA ALA A 73 6.71 -6.86 -20.53
C ALA A 73 5.39 -6.07 -20.54
N GLN A 74 4.70 -5.98 -19.39
CA GLN A 74 3.49 -5.16 -19.23
C GLN A 74 3.79 -3.68 -19.42
N ILE A 75 4.88 -3.17 -18.82
CA ILE A 75 5.29 -1.77 -18.97
C ILE A 75 5.58 -1.45 -20.43
N GLU A 76 6.32 -2.31 -21.13
CA GLU A 76 6.61 -2.14 -22.55
C GLU A 76 5.32 -2.07 -23.38
N THR A 77 4.40 -2.99 -23.15
CA THR A 77 3.09 -3.02 -23.81
C THR A 77 2.30 -1.73 -23.55
N LEU A 78 2.25 -1.26 -22.29
CA LEU A 78 1.55 -0.03 -21.93
C LEU A 78 2.15 1.19 -22.64
N LEU A 79 3.48 1.29 -22.72
CA LEU A 79 4.17 2.38 -23.39
C LEU A 79 3.87 2.38 -24.90
N GLN A 80 3.92 1.22 -25.55
CA GLN A 80 3.56 1.06 -26.97
C GLN A 80 2.10 1.45 -27.26
N HIS A 81 1.20 1.24 -26.30
CA HIS A 81 -0.22 1.63 -26.40
C HIS A 81 -0.48 3.10 -26.00
N LYS A 82 0.57 3.92 -25.99
CA LYS A 82 0.50 5.38 -25.78
C LYS A 82 -0.20 5.79 -24.48
N MET A 83 0.12 5.13 -23.36
CA MET A 83 -0.31 5.60 -22.05
C MET A 83 0.26 6.99 -21.80
N ARG A 84 -0.52 7.87 -21.18
CA ARG A 84 -0.09 9.23 -20.82
C ARG A 84 0.67 9.27 -19.51
N VAL A 85 0.45 8.29 -18.64
CA VAL A 85 1.13 8.12 -17.36
C VAL A 85 1.26 6.62 -17.08
N LEU A 86 2.35 6.23 -16.44
CA LEU A 86 2.50 4.93 -15.83
C LEU A 86 2.39 5.06 -14.31
N ALA A 87 1.61 4.19 -13.66
CA ALA A 87 1.60 3.98 -12.22
C ALA A 87 2.15 2.57 -11.93
N VAL A 88 3.23 2.49 -11.16
CA VAL A 88 4.00 1.25 -10.98
C VAL A 88 4.14 0.91 -9.50
N ASN A 89 3.50 -0.19 -9.09
CA ASN A 89 3.83 -0.86 -7.84
C ASN A 89 4.88 -1.93 -8.15
N ILE A 90 6.13 -1.61 -7.91
CA ILE A 90 7.28 -2.36 -8.42
C ILE A 90 7.43 -3.74 -7.78
N VAL A 91 7.77 -4.76 -8.57
CA VAL A 91 8.07 -6.11 -8.06
C VAL A 91 9.45 -6.13 -7.39
N ASN A 92 10.47 -5.67 -8.07
CA ASN A 92 11.85 -5.63 -7.59
C ASN A 92 12.43 -4.21 -7.70
N ALA A 93 12.74 -3.61 -6.56
CA ALA A 93 13.28 -2.26 -6.49
C ALA A 93 14.60 -2.08 -7.26
N ASN A 94 15.41 -3.13 -7.43
CA ASN A 94 16.65 -3.08 -8.19
C ASN A 94 16.42 -2.80 -9.70
N GLU A 95 15.20 -3.07 -10.19
CA GLU A 95 14.82 -2.81 -11.58
C GLU A 95 14.25 -1.41 -11.83
N SER A 96 14.19 -0.57 -10.79
CA SER A 96 13.62 0.79 -10.88
C SER A 96 14.28 1.60 -12.00
N LYS A 97 15.60 1.51 -12.15
CA LYS A 97 16.33 2.24 -13.17
C LYS A 97 15.92 1.81 -14.58
N THR A 98 15.86 0.50 -14.85
CA THR A 98 15.40 -0.06 -16.11
C THR A 98 14.00 0.41 -16.47
N ILE A 99 13.10 0.44 -15.47
CA ILE A 99 11.71 0.89 -15.65
C ILE A 99 11.66 2.38 -15.97
N VAL A 100 12.42 3.22 -15.26
CA VAL A 100 12.48 4.66 -15.50
C VAL A 100 13.08 4.97 -16.88
N GLU A 101 14.14 4.27 -17.29
CA GLU A 101 14.74 4.44 -18.62
C GLU A 101 13.74 4.14 -19.75
N LYS A 102 12.92 3.09 -19.60
CA LYS A 102 11.82 2.81 -20.55
C LYS A 102 10.80 3.95 -20.60
N ALA A 103 10.28 4.41 -19.46
CA ALA A 103 9.34 5.50 -19.40
C ALA A 103 9.92 6.80 -20.02
N LYS A 104 11.19 7.11 -19.74
CA LYS A 104 11.93 8.24 -20.28
C LYS A 104 12.08 8.17 -21.81
N ALA A 105 12.38 6.99 -22.35
CA ALA A 105 12.50 6.78 -23.80
C ALA A 105 11.21 7.10 -24.57
N TYR A 106 10.06 6.88 -23.95
CA TYR A 106 8.74 7.22 -24.49
C TYR A 106 8.24 8.62 -24.03
N ASN A 107 9.04 9.36 -23.25
CA ASN A 107 8.67 10.64 -22.66
C ASN A 107 7.37 10.58 -21.82
N VAL A 108 7.12 9.44 -21.16
CA VAL A 108 5.92 9.19 -20.34
C VAL A 108 6.26 9.40 -18.86
N PRO A 109 5.51 10.22 -18.12
CA PRO A 109 5.60 10.34 -16.67
C PRO A 109 5.36 9.01 -15.99
N ILE A 110 6.12 8.74 -14.92
CA ILE A 110 5.99 7.53 -14.11
C ILE A 110 5.81 7.87 -12.64
N VAL A 111 4.84 7.24 -12.00
CA VAL A 111 4.58 7.34 -10.56
C VAL A 111 4.75 5.96 -9.95
N PHE A 112 5.80 5.75 -9.18
CA PHE A 112 5.90 4.59 -8.32
C PHE A 112 5.00 4.78 -7.10
N PHE A 113 4.42 3.71 -6.61
CA PHE A 113 3.58 3.78 -5.41
C PHE A 113 3.75 2.57 -4.49
N ASN A 114 3.58 2.78 -3.18
CA ASN A 114 3.67 1.81 -2.10
C ASN A 114 5.06 1.17 -1.92
N ARG A 115 5.65 0.58 -2.96
CA ARG A 115 6.99 -0.05 -2.90
C ARG A 115 8.05 0.91 -3.41
N THR A 116 9.09 1.14 -2.61
CA THR A 116 10.10 2.17 -2.83
C THR A 116 11.02 1.83 -4.00
N PRO A 117 11.11 2.67 -5.05
CA PRO A 117 12.13 2.55 -6.07
C PRO A 117 13.47 3.07 -5.55
N SER A 118 14.57 2.79 -6.25
CA SER A 118 15.86 3.38 -5.88
C SER A 118 15.86 4.91 -6.07
N LYS A 119 16.52 5.62 -5.15
CA LYS A 119 16.69 7.08 -5.24
C LYS A 119 17.32 7.49 -6.56
N GLN A 120 18.36 6.75 -7.00
CA GLN A 120 19.02 7.01 -8.26
C GLN A 120 18.08 6.92 -9.46
N ALA A 121 17.12 6.00 -9.45
CA ALA A 121 16.14 5.88 -10.52
C ALA A 121 15.22 7.11 -10.56
N LEU A 122 14.72 7.55 -9.41
CA LEU A 122 13.86 8.75 -9.33
C LEU A 122 14.59 10.01 -9.82
N GLU A 123 15.86 10.20 -9.43
CA GLU A 123 16.67 11.37 -9.82
C GLU A 123 17.08 11.35 -11.30
N SER A 124 17.01 10.21 -11.99
CA SER A 124 17.44 10.06 -13.39
C SER A 124 16.42 10.60 -14.41
N TYR A 125 15.21 10.94 -13.97
CA TYR A 125 14.14 11.42 -14.84
C TYR A 125 13.24 12.43 -14.13
N GLU A 126 13.13 13.64 -14.65
CA GLU A 126 12.34 14.74 -14.06
C GLU A 126 10.83 14.45 -13.90
N LYS A 127 10.31 13.45 -14.67
CA LYS A 127 8.92 13.01 -14.61
C LYS A 127 8.75 11.67 -13.87
N ALA A 128 9.72 11.31 -13.02
CA ALA A 128 9.62 10.17 -12.12
C ALA A 128 9.24 10.62 -10.71
N TYR A 129 8.19 10.02 -10.17
CA TYR A 129 7.62 10.38 -8.87
C TYR A 129 7.43 9.13 -8.01
N PHE A 130 7.37 9.32 -6.71
CA PHE A 130 7.06 8.26 -5.74
C PHE A 130 6.04 8.73 -4.71
N VAL A 131 5.05 7.89 -4.44
CA VAL A 131 3.99 8.12 -3.45
C VAL A 131 3.86 6.90 -2.54
N SER A 132 4.03 7.10 -1.25
CA SER A 132 3.86 6.06 -0.24
C SER A 132 3.54 6.69 1.12
N ALA A 133 3.00 5.89 2.06
CA ALA A 133 3.05 6.24 3.46
C ALA A 133 4.49 6.10 3.98
N ASP A 134 4.85 6.91 4.95
CA ASP A 134 6.14 6.80 5.64
C ASP A 134 6.14 5.58 6.57
N PRO A 135 6.99 4.57 6.33
CA PRO A 135 7.03 3.38 7.17
C PRO A 135 7.53 3.64 8.60
N LYS A 136 8.41 4.63 8.79
CA LYS A 136 8.88 5.03 10.12
C LYS A 136 7.77 5.66 10.93
N GLU A 137 7.00 6.55 10.29
CA GLU A 137 5.84 7.19 10.93
C GLU A 137 4.77 6.16 11.30
N ALA A 138 4.50 5.18 10.43
CA ALA A 138 3.56 4.10 10.72
C ALA A 138 4.00 3.28 11.94
N GLY A 139 5.30 2.89 12.02
CA GLY A 139 5.86 2.19 13.17
C GLY A 139 5.86 3.04 14.44
N ARG A 140 6.18 4.34 14.32
CA ARG A 140 6.15 5.28 15.44
C ARG A 140 4.75 5.38 16.06
N ILE A 141 3.73 5.58 15.24
CA ILE A 141 2.33 5.65 15.68
C ILE A 141 1.90 4.31 16.33
N GLN A 142 2.27 3.19 15.73
CA GLN A 142 1.98 1.87 16.30
C GLN A 142 2.59 1.75 17.71
N GLY A 143 3.86 2.13 17.91
CA GLY A 143 4.52 2.10 19.21
C GLY A 143 3.88 3.03 20.24
N GLU A 144 3.41 4.22 19.85
CA GLU A 144 2.67 5.12 20.74
C GLU A 144 1.35 4.52 21.20
N LEU A 145 0.61 3.87 20.29
CA LEU A 145 -0.66 3.21 20.61
C LEU A 145 -0.44 2.02 21.55
N ILE A 146 0.60 1.22 21.32
CA ILE A 146 0.97 0.11 22.19
C ILE A 146 1.36 0.63 23.58
N ALA A 147 2.22 1.63 23.66
CA ALA A 147 2.65 2.22 24.92
C ALA A 147 1.49 2.79 25.73
N LYS A 148 0.54 3.46 25.04
CA LYS A 148 -0.68 3.96 25.66
C LYS A 148 -1.55 2.82 26.22
N ALA A 149 -1.74 1.76 25.43
CA ALA A 149 -2.53 0.60 25.84
C ALA A 149 -1.88 -0.12 27.02
N TRP A 150 -0.57 -0.34 26.96
CA TRP A 150 0.23 -0.96 28.04
C TRP A 150 0.09 -0.20 29.36
N LYS A 151 0.32 1.11 29.35
CA LYS A 151 0.22 1.95 30.55
C LYS A 151 -1.19 2.03 31.13
N SER A 152 -2.21 1.86 30.30
CA SER A 152 -3.63 1.94 30.71
C SER A 152 -4.21 0.61 31.17
N ASN A 153 -3.52 -0.51 30.94
CA ASN A 153 -4.01 -1.86 31.24
C ASN A 153 -2.95 -2.68 31.97
N PRO A 154 -2.86 -2.58 33.31
CA PRO A 154 -1.88 -3.35 34.09
C PRO A 154 -1.96 -4.88 33.90
N ASP A 155 -3.11 -5.38 33.42
CA ASP A 155 -3.30 -6.83 33.16
C ASP A 155 -2.58 -7.31 31.90
N PHE A 156 -2.00 -6.39 31.10
CA PHE A 156 -1.14 -6.78 29.96
C PHE A 156 0.21 -7.29 30.42
N ASP A 157 0.72 -6.83 31.55
CA ASP A 157 1.92 -7.33 32.21
C ASP A 157 1.58 -8.63 32.97
N LEU A 158 1.64 -9.76 32.26
CA LEU A 158 1.19 -11.06 32.75
C LEU A 158 2.08 -11.61 33.89
N ASN A 159 3.38 -11.35 33.82
CA ASN A 159 4.36 -11.81 34.76
C ASN A 159 4.70 -10.76 35.86
N LYS A 160 4.20 -9.53 35.72
CA LYS A 160 4.33 -8.39 36.63
C LYS A 160 5.79 -7.97 36.85
N ASP A 161 6.63 -8.05 35.81
CA ASP A 161 8.02 -7.61 35.85
C ASP A 161 8.24 -6.17 35.36
N GLY A 162 7.19 -5.51 34.92
CA GLY A 162 7.21 -4.12 34.41
C GLY A 162 7.78 -3.95 33.02
N LYS A 163 8.02 -5.04 32.29
CA LYS A 163 8.48 -5.04 30.92
C LYS A 163 7.39 -5.53 29.99
N LEU A 164 7.36 -5.01 28.78
CA LEU A 164 6.49 -5.48 27.72
C LEU A 164 7.21 -6.54 26.89
N GLN A 165 6.83 -7.80 27.06
CA GLN A 165 7.36 -8.90 26.25
C GLN A 165 6.50 -9.11 25.01
N PHE A 166 7.12 -8.94 23.83
CA PHE A 166 6.37 -9.00 22.59
C PHE A 166 6.95 -9.99 21.57
N VAL A 167 6.10 -10.41 20.65
CA VAL A 167 6.51 -11.07 19.41
C VAL A 167 6.26 -10.14 18.23
N LEU A 168 7.14 -10.21 17.20
CA LEU A 168 7.07 -9.32 16.05
C LEU A 168 6.97 -10.09 14.72
N LEU A 169 5.84 -9.93 14.05
CA LEU A 169 5.59 -10.45 12.70
C LEU A 169 6.05 -9.43 11.66
N LYS A 170 7.12 -9.76 10.95
CA LYS A 170 7.76 -8.90 9.94
C LYS A 170 7.23 -9.18 8.53
N GLY A 171 7.15 -8.14 7.71
CA GLY A 171 6.83 -8.23 6.29
C GLY A 171 7.89 -8.96 5.47
N GLU A 172 7.88 -8.79 4.14
CA GLU A 172 8.99 -9.22 3.31
C GLU A 172 10.27 -8.46 3.68
N PRO A 173 11.47 -9.09 3.54
CA PRO A 173 12.74 -8.39 3.73
C PRO A 173 12.82 -7.17 2.79
N SER A 174 12.64 -5.99 3.32
CA SER A 174 12.65 -4.71 2.60
C SER A 174 12.83 -3.57 3.59
N ASP A 175 13.22 -2.40 3.10
CA ASP A 175 13.36 -1.20 3.93
C ASP A 175 12.06 -0.86 4.65
N VAL A 176 10.90 -1.01 3.99
CA VAL A 176 9.58 -0.75 4.60
C VAL A 176 9.33 -1.62 5.82
N SER A 177 9.62 -2.93 5.74
CA SER A 177 9.45 -3.85 6.88
C SER A 177 10.46 -3.57 7.98
N ALA A 178 11.72 -3.30 7.62
CA ALA A 178 12.78 -2.99 8.57
C ALA A 178 12.48 -1.67 9.32
N GLU A 179 12.12 -0.62 8.61
CA GLU A 179 11.83 0.71 9.19
C GLU A 179 10.59 0.68 10.09
N ARG A 180 9.49 -0.02 9.71
CA ARG A 180 8.34 -0.22 10.61
C ARG A 180 8.74 -0.94 11.89
N SER A 181 9.49 -2.05 11.76
CA SER A 181 9.93 -2.87 12.89
C SER A 181 10.85 -2.11 13.84
N GLN A 182 11.77 -1.32 13.31
CA GLN A 182 12.67 -0.50 14.12
C GLN A 182 11.91 0.63 14.81
N ALA A 183 11.09 1.36 14.07
CA ALA A 183 10.39 2.53 14.58
C ALA A 183 9.39 2.20 15.69
N VAL A 184 8.72 1.04 15.66
CA VAL A 184 7.82 0.63 16.74
C VAL A 184 8.58 0.40 18.04
N VAL A 185 9.75 -0.25 18.02
CA VAL A 185 10.56 -0.49 19.20
C VAL A 185 11.18 0.82 19.73
N GLU A 186 11.70 1.66 18.84
CA GLU A 186 12.21 2.99 19.20
C GLU A 186 11.12 3.84 19.87
N SER A 187 9.90 3.82 19.33
CA SER A 187 8.77 4.57 19.88
C SER A 187 8.37 4.06 21.27
N LEU A 188 8.32 2.74 21.50
CA LEU A 188 8.09 2.16 22.82
C LEU A 188 9.11 2.66 23.84
N ASN A 189 10.39 2.62 23.48
CA ASN A 189 11.48 3.11 24.34
C ASN A 189 11.36 4.62 24.63
N GLN A 190 11.06 5.44 23.61
CA GLN A 190 10.83 6.88 23.77
C GLN A 190 9.64 7.19 24.69
N GLN A 191 8.63 6.33 24.67
CA GLN A 191 7.49 6.41 25.57
C GLN A 191 7.81 5.88 26.99
N GLY A 192 9.03 5.44 27.27
CA GLY A 192 9.44 4.91 28.58
C GLY A 192 8.90 3.52 28.88
N VAL A 193 8.53 2.74 27.86
CA VAL A 193 8.16 1.33 28.00
C VAL A 193 9.41 0.48 27.78
N GLN A 194 9.81 -0.31 28.78
CA GLN A 194 10.86 -1.31 28.62
C GLN A 194 10.29 -2.47 27.80
N ALA A 195 10.70 -2.61 26.54
CA ALA A 195 10.19 -3.62 25.63
C ALA A 195 11.24 -4.71 25.37
N GLU A 196 10.83 -5.97 25.42
CA GLU A 196 11.69 -7.14 25.16
C GLU A 196 11.10 -7.98 24.03
N GLU A 197 11.84 -8.13 22.93
CA GLU A 197 11.47 -9.00 21.82
C GLU A 197 11.72 -10.48 22.21
N ILE A 198 10.65 -11.27 22.39
CA ILE A 198 10.72 -12.70 22.71
C ILE A 198 11.01 -13.51 21.45
N TYR A 199 10.24 -13.25 20.40
CA TYR A 199 10.44 -13.85 19.08
C TYR A 199 10.14 -12.84 17.98
N SER A 200 10.84 -12.98 16.85
CA SER A 200 10.47 -12.29 15.62
C SER A 200 10.81 -13.12 14.40
N ASP A 201 9.99 -13.03 13.36
CA ASP A 201 10.27 -13.67 12.09
C ASP A 201 9.50 -13.00 10.93
N THR A 202 9.93 -13.33 9.72
CA THR A 202 9.31 -12.84 8.49
C THR A 202 8.11 -13.71 8.10
N ALA A 203 6.93 -13.09 8.05
CA ALA A 203 5.70 -13.71 7.57
C ALA A 203 5.22 -13.16 6.21
N ARG A 204 6.06 -12.32 5.56
CA ARG A 204 5.94 -11.88 4.16
C ARG A 204 4.57 -11.30 3.79
N TRP A 205 3.98 -10.50 4.68
CA TRP A 205 2.65 -9.90 4.52
C TRP A 205 1.50 -10.90 4.39
N ARG A 206 1.70 -12.19 4.79
CA ARG A 206 0.75 -13.29 4.54
C ARG A 206 0.18 -13.84 5.83
N ARG A 207 -1.17 -13.85 5.93
CA ARG A 207 -1.94 -14.41 7.04
C ARG A 207 -1.53 -15.85 7.41
N THR A 208 -1.42 -16.72 6.40
CA THR A 208 -1.07 -18.12 6.63
C THR A 208 0.32 -18.32 7.22
N LEU A 209 1.31 -17.53 6.75
CA LEU A 209 2.67 -17.60 7.29
C LEU A 209 2.73 -17.04 8.71
N ALA A 210 2.04 -15.94 8.98
CA ALA A 210 1.94 -15.36 10.32
C ALA A 210 1.27 -16.32 11.31
N ARG A 211 0.17 -16.98 10.89
CA ARG A 211 -0.47 -18.02 11.71
C ARG A 211 0.48 -19.15 12.04
N ASN A 212 1.25 -19.64 11.07
CA ASN A 212 2.20 -20.70 11.28
C ASN A 212 3.31 -20.29 12.27
N LYS A 213 3.88 -19.10 12.10
CA LYS A 213 4.88 -18.55 13.04
C LYS A 213 4.32 -18.40 14.44
N MET A 214 3.13 -17.88 14.57
CA MET A 214 2.49 -17.72 15.87
C MET A 214 2.22 -19.07 16.52
N ASN A 215 1.79 -20.10 15.78
CA ASN A 215 1.63 -21.46 16.30
C ASN A 215 2.97 -22.04 16.81
N GLU A 216 4.09 -21.82 16.08
CA GLU A 216 5.43 -22.22 16.53
C GLU A 216 5.80 -21.55 17.87
N TRP A 217 5.56 -20.25 18.00
CA TRP A 217 5.90 -19.48 19.19
C TRP A 217 5.02 -19.84 20.40
N LEU A 218 3.74 -20.15 20.19
CA LEU A 218 2.80 -20.49 21.25
C LEU A 218 3.09 -21.84 21.93
N VAL A 219 3.94 -22.68 21.33
CA VAL A 219 4.39 -23.95 21.91
C VAL A 219 5.89 -23.95 22.25
N ALA A 220 6.59 -22.84 22.02
CA ALA A 220 8.00 -22.70 22.33
C ALA A 220 8.25 -22.48 23.84
N ASN A 221 9.50 -22.58 24.26
CA ASN A 221 9.89 -22.52 25.67
C ASN A 221 9.56 -21.20 26.40
N ARG A 222 9.52 -20.09 25.65
CA ARG A 222 9.14 -18.75 26.19
C ARG A 222 7.70 -18.35 25.85
N ALA A 223 6.85 -19.29 25.46
CA ALA A 223 5.45 -19.02 25.06
C ALA A 223 4.62 -18.36 26.19
N ALA A 224 4.92 -18.65 27.44
CA ALA A 224 4.23 -18.06 28.59
C ALA A 224 4.58 -16.60 28.86
N GLU A 225 5.69 -16.13 28.28
CA GLU A 225 6.16 -14.76 28.44
C GLU A 225 5.58 -13.80 27.39
N ILE A 226 4.88 -14.31 26.34
CA ILE A 226 4.33 -13.47 25.28
C ILE A 226 3.12 -12.70 25.80
N GLU A 227 3.19 -11.39 25.78
CA GLU A 227 2.16 -10.48 26.28
C GLU A 227 1.49 -9.69 25.18
N VAL A 228 2.24 -9.34 24.13
CA VAL A 228 1.75 -8.51 23.00
C VAL A 228 2.22 -9.09 21.68
N VAL A 229 1.34 -9.05 20.68
CA VAL A 229 1.69 -9.36 19.29
C VAL A 229 1.78 -8.05 18.52
N ILE A 230 2.95 -7.75 17.98
CA ILE A 230 3.19 -6.62 17.06
C ILE A 230 3.28 -7.18 15.64
N SER A 231 2.55 -6.60 14.72
CA SER A 231 2.53 -7.02 13.33
C SER A 231 2.76 -5.84 12.39
N ASN A 232 3.62 -6.02 11.40
CA ASN A 232 3.89 -4.98 10.40
C ASN A 232 2.67 -4.69 9.49
N ASN A 233 1.66 -5.58 9.43
CA ASN A 233 0.40 -5.32 8.75
C ASN A 233 -0.78 -6.12 9.34
N ASP A 234 -1.98 -5.79 8.91
CA ASP A 234 -3.23 -6.40 9.37
C ASP A 234 -3.40 -7.86 8.95
N GLU A 235 -2.99 -8.23 7.73
CA GLU A 235 -3.08 -9.61 7.25
C GLU A 235 -2.32 -10.58 8.17
N MET A 236 -1.12 -10.19 8.58
CA MET A 236 -0.33 -10.98 9.52
C MET A 236 -0.92 -10.91 10.94
N ALA A 237 -1.48 -9.76 11.36
CA ALA A 237 -2.18 -9.62 12.64
C ALA A 237 -3.38 -10.56 12.73
N ILE A 238 -4.19 -10.67 11.67
CA ILE A 238 -5.31 -11.63 11.59
C ILE A 238 -4.78 -13.07 11.64
N GLY A 239 -3.65 -13.35 11.00
CA GLY A 239 -3.00 -14.65 11.10
C GLY A 239 -2.60 -15.03 12.53
N ALA A 240 -2.07 -14.07 13.29
CA ALA A 240 -1.79 -14.26 14.71
C ALA A 240 -3.07 -14.48 15.53
N LEU A 241 -4.14 -13.72 15.26
CA LEU A 241 -5.44 -13.92 15.89
C LEU A 241 -5.99 -15.32 15.64
N ASP A 242 -5.87 -15.84 14.42
CA ASP A 242 -6.30 -17.21 14.08
C ASP A 242 -5.55 -18.26 14.91
N ALA A 243 -4.24 -18.08 15.11
CA ALA A 243 -3.43 -18.97 15.94
C ALA A 243 -3.81 -18.87 17.42
N LEU A 244 -3.97 -17.65 17.95
CA LEU A 244 -4.38 -17.43 19.35
C LEU A 244 -5.74 -18.07 19.62
N ASN A 245 -6.71 -17.91 18.72
CA ASN A 245 -8.03 -18.53 18.85
C ASN A 245 -7.94 -20.07 18.85
N ALA A 246 -7.08 -20.66 18.02
CA ALA A 246 -6.88 -22.12 17.98
C ALA A 246 -6.23 -22.67 19.26
N HIS A 247 -5.46 -21.85 19.96
CA HIS A 247 -4.84 -22.19 21.26
C HIS A 247 -5.64 -21.69 22.47
N GLU A 248 -6.87 -21.18 22.26
CA GLU A 248 -7.74 -20.61 23.30
C GLU A 248 -7.06 -19.49 24.12
N LYS A 249 -6.10 -18.80 23.52
CA LYS A 249 -5.36 -17.68 24.12
C LYS A 249 -5.89 -16.34 23.66
N ARG A 250 -5.76 -15.33 24.52
CA ARG A 250 -6.08 -13.94 24.22
C ARG A 250 -4.91 -13.05 24.57
N LEU A 251 -4.36 -12.39 23.57
CA LEU A 251 -3.31 -11.38 23.72
C LEU A 251 -3.69 -10.15 22.88
N PRO A 252 -3.31 -8.95 23.30
CA PRO A 252 -3.46 -7.77 22.46
C PRO A 252 -2.61 -7.89 21.21
N ILE A 253 -3.21 -7.53 20.08
CA ILE A 253 -2.57 -7.56 18.75
C ILE A 253 -2.63 -6.18 18.15
N PHE A 254 -1.51 -5.69 17.62
CA PHE A 254 -1.41 -4.41 16.94
C PHE A 254 -0.93 -4.59 15.50
N GLY A 255 -1.80 -4.21 14.56
CA GLY A 255 -1.54 -4.25 13.11
C GLY A 255 -1.32 -2.85 12.52
N ILE A 256 -1.23 -2.79 11.20
CA ILE A 256 -1.19 -1.58 10.37
C ILE A 256 -2.00 -1.88 9.10
N ASP A 257 -2.65 -0.90 8.50
CA ASP A 257 -3.36 -0.83 7.21
C ASP A 257 -4.85 -0.49 7.35
N ALA A 258 -5.48 -0.75 8.50
CA ALA A 258 -6.92 -0.56 8.73
C ALA A 258 -7.80 -1.31 7.69
N LEU A 259 -7.45 -2.57 7.41
CA LEU A 259 -8.23 -3.40 6.48
C LEU A 259 -9.68 -3.54 6.96
N PRO A 260 -10.67 -3.62 6.05
CA PRO A 260 -12.08 -3.74 6.43
C PRO A 260 -12.37 -4.92 7.36
N GLU A 261 -11.68 -6.06 7.19
CA GLU A 261 -11.81 -7.22 8.08
C GLU A 261 -11.30 -6.91 9.49
N THR A 262 -10.12 -6.27 9.61
CA THR A 262 -9.55 -5.87 10.90
C THR A 262 -10.48 -4.91 11.63
N LEU A 263 -10.97 -3.88 10.93
CA LEU A 263 -11.91 -2.92 11.51
C LEU A 263 -13.21 -3.58 11.99
N ALA A 264 -13.70 -4.59 11.25
CA ALA A 264 -14.88 -5.37 11.64
C ALA A 264 -14.63 -6.24 12.88
N LEU A 265 -13.42 -6.82 13.01
CA LEU A 265 -12.99 -7.58 14.19
C LEU A 265 -12.87 -6.68 15.42
N MET A 266 -12.22 -5.52 15.29
CA MET A 266 -12.08 -4.53 16.38
C MET A 266 -13.44 -4.05 16.89
N LYS A 267 -14.42 -3.81 16.00
CA LYS A 267 -15.80 -3.43 16.40
C LYS A 267 -16.51 -4.53 17.19
N LYS A 268 -16.08 -5.77 17.06
CA LYS A 268 -16.60 -6.94 17.82
C LYS A 268 -15.81 -7.22 19.09
N GLY A 269 -14.83 -6.39 19.44
CA GLY A 269 -13.96 -6.59 20.59
C GLY A 269 -13.00 -7.78 20.43
N LYS A 270 -12.60 -8.04 19.19
CA LYS A 270 -11.68 -9.11 18.85
C LYS A 270 -10.37 -8.54 18.34
#